data_2e6a942034cd6838325552a471919b79
#
_entry.id   2e6a942034cd6838325552a471919b79
#
_cell.length_a   1.000
_cell.length_b   1.000
_cell.length_c   1.000
_cell.angle_alpha   90.00
_cell.angle_beta   90.00
_cell.angle_gamma   90.00
#
_symmetry.space_group_name_H-M   'P 1'
#
loop_
_entity.id
_entity.type
_entity.pdbx_description
1 polymer ?
#
loop_
_entity_poly.entity_id
_entity_poly.type
_entity_poly.pdbx_seq_one_letter_code
_entity_poly.pdbx_strand_id
1 'polypeptide(L)'
;VFLCTMDAKLAIILLLITPAFAAFGKIFFRRMRKLTKDIRESESNVQSHIQETLQHKTVVQSMGQELSMEEKLGGLQDTEYDQVLKRTKFNVFSRTAVSIAFGLGYSAAMLWGVFGIWQGAITFGVMTAFLQLVGQIQGPSMQLTRQIPSLIYAAASMDRLMEIENSEKEESGEQIILEAPAGISVDHISFRYPDGKGWIFNDFSYDFKPGSRTAIVGETGIGKSTLIRLILSLLKPNGGEIRIYNESESRVTSALTRNNLVYVPQGNTLFSGTVRENLLMGDPEADDRQMWAVLDVAEAGFVRSLPGGLDAKIGEIGAGLSEGQAQRIAIARGLLRPGSILLLDEFSSSLDQETERRLLKNLSENYGKKTIIFITHRDAVLD
;
A
#
# COMPACT_ATOMS: atom_id res chain seq x y z
N VAL A 1 21.25 9.19 45.96
CA VAL A 1 22.30 9.83 46.76
C VAL A 1 21.73 10.32 48.09
N PHE A 2 20.70 11.18 48.12
CA PHE A 2 20.12 11.76 49.34
C PHE A 2 19.57 10.70 50.33
N LEU A 3 18.94 9.63 49.84
CA LEU A 3 18.48 8.49 50.66
C LEU A 3 19.61 7.72 51.34
N CYS A 4 20.75 7.63 50.68
CA CYS A 4 21.94 6.95 51.27
C CYS A 4 22.55 7.73 52.44
N THR A 5 22.35 9.04 52.49
CA THR A 5 22.82 9.90 53.60
C THR A 5 21.89 9.84 54.83
N MET A 6 20.62 9.44 54.61
CA MET A 6 19.63 9.33 55.71
C MET A 6 19.64 7.95 56.38
N ASP A 7 19.65 6.86 55.64
CA ASP A 7 19.78 5.50 56.13
C ASP A 7 20.29 4.54 55.06
N ALA A 8 21.51 4.02 55.21
CA ALA A 8 22.17 3.12 54.26
C ALA A 8 21.42 1.79 54.09
N LYS A 9 20.72 1.29 55.09
CA LYS A 9 19.96 0.02 55.03
C LYS A 9 18.75 0.17 54.12
N LEU A 10 18.02 1.26 54.21
CA LEU A 10 16.87 1.56 53.34
C LEU A 10 17.29 1.81 51.88
N ALA A 11 18.42 2.47 51.66
CA ALA A 11 18.97 2.66 50.34
C ALA A 11 19.32 1.33 49.65
N ILE A 12 19.90 0.37 50.39
CA ILE A 12 20.22 -0.99 49.91
C ILE A 12 18.95 -1.76 49.58
N ILE A 13 17.89 -1.69 50.38
CA ILE A 13 16.61 -2.35 50.12
C ILE A 13 15.98 -1.81 48.83
N LEU A 14 15.94 -0.49 48.65
CA LEU A 14 15.44 0.15 47.42
C LEU A 14 16.27 -0.23 46.18
N LEU A 15 17.58 -0.35 46.35
CA LEU A 15 18.51 -0.73 45.29
C LEU A 15 18.33 -2.20 44.86
N LEU A 16 17.95 -3.10 45.77
CA LEU A 16 17.62 -4.50 45.50
C LEU A 16 16.22 -4.68 44.85
N ILE A 17 15.27 -3.79 45.15
CA ILE A 17 13.93 -3.83 44.58
C ILE A 17 13.95 -3.44 43.11
N THR A 18 14.84 -2.54 42.67
CA THR A 18 14.93 -2.04 41.31
C THR A 18 15.15 -3.14 40.26
N PRO A 19 16.11 -4.05 40.37
CA PRO A 19 16.30 -5.15 39.42
C PRO A 19 15.16 -6.18 39.46
N ALA A 20 14.50 -6.38 40.59
CA ALA A 20 13.31 -7.22 40.67
C ALA A 20 12.14 -6.62 39.86
N PHE A 21 11.95 -5.31 39.97
CA PHE A 21 10.97 -4.57 39.16
C PHE A 21 11.29 -4.62 37.67
N ALA A 22 12.56 -4.50 37.30
CA ALA A 22 12.98 -4.58 35.89
C ALA A 22 12.74 -5.98 35.30
N ALA A 23 13.02 -7.04 36.07
CA ALA A 23 12.75 -8.42 35.67
C ALA A 23 11.24 -8.71 35.53
N PHE A 24 10.43 -8.24 36.46
CA PHE A 24 8.97 -8.31 36.38
C PHE A 24 8.46 -7.55 35.14
N GLY A 25 8.97 -6.35 34.90
CA GLY A 25 8.65 -5.54 33.74
C GLY A 25 8.92 -6.27 32.44
N LYS A 26 10.07 -6.96 32.32
CA LYS A 26 10.42 -7.73 31.11
C LYS A 26 9.47 -8.90 30.84
N ILE A 27 9.05 -9.63 31.88
CA ILE A 27 8.11 -10.75 31.77
C ILE A 27 6.72 -10.24 31.41
N PHE A 28 6.25 -9.21 32.10
CA PHE A 28 4.97 -8.55 31.82
C PHE A 28 4.92 -8.06 30.38
N PHE A 29 5.98 -7.41 29.95
CA PHE A 29 6.09 -6.84 28.62
C PHE A 29 6.05 -7.90 27.51
N ARG A 30 6.80 -9.01 27.66
CA ARG A 30 6.75 -10.14 26.71
C ARG A 30 5.33 -10.70 26.57
N ARG A 31 4.67 -10.91 27.70
CA ARG A 31 3.31 -11.48 27.72
C ARG A 31 2.29 -10.53 27.10
N MET A 32 2.36 -9.24 27.46
CA MET A 32 1.47 -8.21 26.93
C MET A 32 1.64 -8.04 25.43
N ARG A 33 2.89 -8.03 24.93
CA ARG A 33 3.19 -7.95 23.50
C ARG A 33 2.58 -9.12 22.73
N LYS A 34 2.70 -10.34 23.25
CA LYS A 34 2.10 -11.53 22.62
C LYS A 34 0.57 -11.37 22.54
N LEU A 35 -0.09 -11.10 23.67
CA LEU A 35 -1.55 -10.94 23.72
C LEU A 35 -2.05 -9.81 22.81
N THR A 36 -1.29 -8.73 22.69
CA THR A 36 -1.66 -7.63 21.76
C THR A 36 -1.46 -8.02 20.31
N LYS A 37 -0.45 -8.84 19.99
CA LYS A 37 -0.26 -9.37 18.63
C LYS A 37 -1.41 -10.29 18.25
N ASP A 38 -1.78 -11.21 19.13
CA ASP A 38 -2.88 -12.17 18.89
C ASP A 38 -4.22 -11.42 18.61
N ILE A 39 -4.52 -10.35 19.36
CA ILE A 39 -5.72 -9.51 19.12
C ILE A 39 -5.66 -8.84 17.75
N ARG A 40 -4.53 -8.25 17.36
CA ARG A 40 -4.41 -7.61 16.06
C ARG A 40 -4.60 -8.56 14.89
N GLU A 41 -4.12 -9.78 15.04
CA GLU A 41 -4.31 -10.82 14.03
C GLU A 41 -5.80 -11.18 13.89
N SER A 42 -6.52 -11.33 15.02
CA SER A 42 -7.96 -11.58 14.98
C SER A 42 -8.77 -10.39 14.47
N GLU A 43 -8.42 -9.17 14.85
CA GLU A 43 -9.02 -7.93 14.33
C GLU A 43 -8.83 -7.81 12.80
N SER A 44 -7.64 -8.14 12.31
CA SER A 44 -7.35 -8.19 10.87
C SER A 44 -8.22 -9.23 10.15
N ASN A 45 -8.41 -10.41 10.76
CA ASN A 45 -9.25 -11.46 10.18
C ASN A 45 -10.73 -11.05 10.11
N VAL A 46 -11.24 -10.38 11.15
CA VAL A 46 -12.60 -9.82 11.16
C VAL A 46 -12.76 -8.77 10.05
N GLN A 47 -11.83 -7.83 9.97
CA GLN A 47 -11.84 -6.78 8.93
C GLN A 47 -11.77 -7.36 7.53
N SER A 48 -10.86 -8.30 7.28
CA SER A 48 -10.71 -8.96 5.97
C SER A 48 -11.99 -9.69 5.57
N HIS A 49 -12.63 -10.40 6.51
CA HIS A 49 -13.89 -11.11 6.24
C HIS A 49 -15.03 -10.15 5.89
N ILE A 50 -15.15 -9.04 6.61
CA ILE A 50 -16.17 -8.00 6.31
C ILE A 50 -15.91 -7.40 4.92
N GLN A 51 -14.67 -7.02 4.63
CA GLN A 51 -14.30 -6.43 3.36
C GLN A 51 -14.56 -7.39 2.19
N GLU A 52 -14.15 -8.66 2.31
CA GLU A 52 -14.38 -9.69 1.29
C GLU A 52 -15.87 -9.93 1.06
N THR A 53 -16.67 -10.04 2.13
CA THR A 53 -18.12 -10.26 2.06
C THR A 53 -18.81 -9.07 1.36
N LEU A 54 -18.41 -7.84 1.67
CA LEU A 54 -18.97 -6.63 1.03
C LEU A 54 -18.55 -6.52 -0.43
N GLN A 55 -17.29 -6.80 -0.74
CA GLN A 55 -16.76 -6.75 -2.11
C GLN A 55 -17.46 -7.75 -3.02
N HIS A 56 -17.77 -8.93 -2.50
CA HIS A 56 -18.44 -10.00 -3.23
C HIS A 56 -19.93 -10.16 -2.86
N LYS A 57 -20.58 -9.08 -2.40
CA LYS A 57 -21.98 -9.09 -1.96
C LYS A 57 -22.92 -9.78 -2.94
N THR A 58 -22.81 -9.48 -4.23
CA THR A 58 -23.66 -10.06 -5.27
C THR A 58 -23.50 -11.59 -5.35
N VAL A 59 -22.28 -12.10 -5.18
CA VAL A 59 -22.01 -13.55 -5.17
C VAL A 59 -22.65 -14.20 -3.94
N VAL A 60 -22.44 -13.61 -2.75
CA VAL A 60 -23.01 -14.10 -1.49
C VAL A 60 -24.53 -14.17 -1.59
N GLN A 61 -25.18 -13.12 -2.10
CA GLN A 61 -26.63 -13.06 -2.29
C GLN A 61 -27.13 -14.07 -3.34
N SER A 62 -26.43 -14.17 -4.48
CA SER A 62 -26.83 -15.11 -5.54
C SER A 62 -26.73 -16.57 -5.10
N MET A 63 -25.86 -16.89 -4.14
CA MET A 63 -25.69 -18.23 -3.59
C MET A 63 -26.51 -18.47 -2.31
N GLY A 64 -27.22 -17.45 -1.79
CA GLY A 64 -28.00 -17.57 -0.55
C GLY A 64 -27.15 -17.89 0.69
N GLN A 65 -25.91 -17.35 0.74
CA GLN A 65 -24.92 -17.66 1.78
C GLN A 65 -24.81 -16.60 2.87
N GLU A 66 -25.79 -15.69 2.99
CA GLU A 66 -25.75 -14.59 3.96
C GLU A 66 -25.62 -15.08 5.40
N LEU A 67 -26.43 -16.08 5.78
CA LEU A 67 -26.38 -16.66 7.12
C LEU A 67 -25.04 -17.33 7.43
N SER A 68 -24.47 -18.03 6.47
CA SER A 68 -23.17 -18.68 6.62
C SER A 68 -22.05 -17.66 6.82
N MET A 69 -22.09 -16.52 6.10
CA MET A 69 -21.11 -15.43 6.27
C MET A 69 -21.29 -14.73 7.62
N GLU A 70 -22.53 -14.56 8.09
CA GLU A 70 -22.83 -14.01 9.41
C GLU A 70 -22.33 -14.92 10.53
N GLU A 71 -22.59 -16.24 10.44
CA GLU A 71 -22.11 -17.22 11.42
C GLU A 71 -20.58 -17.25 11.49
N LYS A 72 -19.91 -17.21 10.33
CA LYS A 72 -18.45 -17.14 10.28
C LYS A 72 -17.92 -15.85 10.91
N LEU A 73 -18.57 -14.71 10.65
CA LEU A 73 -18.23 -13.44 11.27
C LEU A 73 -18.37 -13.51 12.80
N GLY A 74 -19.49 -14.08 13.29
CA GLY A 74 -19.71 -14.31 14.72
C GLY A 74 -18.59 -15.12 15.38
N GLY A 75 -18.17 -16.22 14.76
CA GLY A 75 -17.06 -17.03 15.25
C GLY A 75 -15.70 -16.30 15.29
N LEU A 76 -15.44 -15.43 14.33
CA LEU A 76 -14.25 -14.58 14.31
C LEU A 76 -14.29 -13.51 15.42
N GLN A 77 -15.45 -12.89 15.63
CA GLN A 77 -15.67 -11.91 16.70
C GLN A 77 -15.58 -12.55 18.09
N ASP A 78 -16.11 -13.75 18.29
CA ASP A 78 -15.97 -14.49 19.54
C ASP A 78 -14.50 -14.79 19.86
N THR A 79 -13.73 -15.16 18.85
CA THR A 79 -12.28 -15.37 19.00
C THR A 79 -11.56 -14.08 19.40
N GLU A 80 -11.86 -12.98 18.76
CA GLU A 80 -11.30 -11.65 19.09
C GLU A 80 -11.69 -11.25 20.52
N TYR A 81 -12.97 -11.40 20.88
CA TYR A 81 -13.48 -11.09 22.21
C TYR A 81 -12.75 -11.90 23.31
N ASP A 82 -12.56 -13.19 23.12
CA ASP A 82 -11.83 -14.06 24.04
C ASP A 82 -10.38 -13.60 24.25
N GLN A 83 -9.73 -13.16 23.17
CA GLN A 83 -8.36 -12.65 23.26
C GLN A 83 -8.30 -11.30 23.97
N VAL A 84 -9.25 -10.40 23.71
CA VAL A 84 -9.40 -9.13 24.44
C VAL A 84 -9.63 -9.37 25.91
N LEU A 85 -10.50 -10.33 26.27
CA LEU A 85 -10.73 -10.72 27.67
C LEU A 85 -9.47 -11.24 28.33
N LYS A 86 -8.71 -12.13 27.67
CA LYS A 86 -7.44 -12.66 28.20
C LYS A 86 -6.44 -11.54 28.48
N ARG A 87 -6.29 -10.59 27.54
CA ARG A 87 -5.42 -9.42 27.73
C ARG A 87 -5.90 -8.54 28.88
N THR A 88 -7.19 -8.26 28.95
CA THR A 88 -7.79 -7.40 29.97
C THR A 88 -7.63 -8.02 31.37
N LYS A 89 -7.94 -9.31 31.53
CA LYS A 89 -7.73 -10.04 32.78
C LYS A 89 -6.26 -10.00 33.22
N PHE A 90 -5.33 -10.24 32.30
CA PHE A 90 -3.90 -10.16 32.59
C PHE A 90 -3.47 -8.74 33.00
N ASN A 91 -3.97 -7.71 32.30
CA ASN A 91 -3.67 -6.31 32.61
C ASN A 91 -4.20 -5.90 33.99
N VAL A 92 -5.46 -6.25 34.31
CA VAL A 92 -6.08 -5.98 35.62
C VAL A 92 -5.29 -6.68 36.73
N PHE A 93 -5.06 -7.97 36.57
CA PHE A 93 -4.27 -8.75 37.56
C PHE A 93 -2.90 -8.12 37.80
N SER A 94 -2.18 -7.80 36.75
CA SER A 94 -0.83 -7.23 36.87
C SER A 94 -0.86 -5.85 37.53
N ARG A 95 -1.83 -4.99 37.18
CA ARG A 95 -1.99 -3.68 37.82
C ARG A 95 -2.32 -3.79 39.30
N THR A 96 -3.23 -4.70 39.64
CA THR A 96 -3.62 -4.94 41.05
C THR A 96 -2.44 -5.47 41.84
N ALA A 97 -1.69 -6.43 41.31
CA ALA A 97 -0.49 -6.97 41.99
C ALA A 97 0.56 -5.89 42.24
N VAL A 98 0.83 -5.04 41.24
CA VAL A 98 1.75 -3.90 41.40
C VAL A 98 1.22 -2.89 42.42
N SER A 99 -0.06 -2.55 42.40
CA SER A 99 -0.67 -1.60 43.35
C SER A 99 -0.60 -2.14 44.80
N ILE A 100 -0.85 -3.42 45.01
CA ILE A 100 -0.71 -4.07 46.30
C ILE A 100 0.76 -4.05 46.79
N ALA A 101 1.71 -4.38 45.88
CA ALA A 101 3.14 -4.36 46.25
C ALA A 101 3.60 -2.96 46.69
N PHE A 102 3.15 -1.92 45.96
CA PHE A 102 3.42 -0.53 46.33
C PHE A 102 2.73 -0.12 47.64
N GLY A 103 1.47 -0.52 47.84
CA GLY A 103 0.72 -0.25 49.06
C GLY A 103 1.42 -0.89 50.29
N LEU A 104 1.88 -2.13 50.17
CA LEU A 104 2.66 -2.80 51.21
C LEU A 104 3.99 -2.10 51.49
N GLY A 105 4.70 -1.67 50.43
CA GLY A 105 5.94 -0.90 50.56
C GLY A 105 5.73 0.43 51.31
N TYR A 106 4.64 1.17 50.95
CA TYR A 106 4.29 2.41 51.61
C TYR A 106 3.92 2.19 53.09
N SER A 107 3.11 1.17 53.37
CA SER A 107 2.75 0.80 54.76
C SER A 107 3.97 0.38 55.59
N ALA A 108 4.89 -0.38 55.03
CA ALA A 108 6.15 -0.75 55.68
C ALA A 108 7.02 0.48 55.97
N ALA A 109 7.10 1.42 55.03
CA ALA A 109 7.82 2.69 55.25
C ALA A 109 7.19 3.53 56.35
N MET A 110 5.84 3.58 56.42
CA MET A 110 5.12 4.26 57.49
C MET A 110 5.36 3.62 58.85
N LEU A 111 5.27 2.30 58.98
CA LEU A 111 5.53 1.58 60.20
C LEU A 111 6.98 1.77 60.69
N TRP A 112 7.94 1.73 59.76
CA TRP A 112 9.33 2.04 60.08
C TRP A 112 9.50 3.48 60.61
N GLY A 113 8.84 4.44 59.97
CA GLY A 113 8.87 5.83 60.40
C GLY A 113 8.30 6.02 61.82
N VAL A 114 7.15 5.42 62.11
CA VAL A 114 6.52 5.45 63.45
C VAL A 114 7.42 4.83 64.50
N PHE A 115 8.03 3.68 64.21
CA PHE A 115 8.95 3.00 65.11
C PHE A 115 10.23 3.83 65.37
N GLY A 116 10.77 4.47 64.31
CA GLY A 116 11.91 5.37 64.42
C GLY A 116 11.66 6.63 65.26
N ILE A 117 10.44 7.18 65.21
CA ILE A 117 10.00 8.30 66.06
C ILE A 117 9.90 7.82 67.52
N TRP A 118 9.32 6.65 67.76
CA TRP A 118 9.20 6.07 69.10
C TRP A 118 10.52 5.82 69.74
N GLN A 119 11.53 5.41 68.97
CA GLN A 119 12.92 5.25 69.49
C GLN A 119 13.69 6.55 69.59
N GLY A 120 13.14 7.67 69.19
CA GLY A 120 13.85 8.96 69.16
C GLY A 120 14.93 9.06 68.08
N ALA A 121 14.98 8.10 67.15
CA ALA A 121 15.99 8.06 66.07
C ALA A 121 15.71 9.01 64.91
N ILE A 122 14.44 9.34 64.64
CA ILE A 122 14.04 10.25 63.59
C ILE A 122 12.94 11.21 64.06
N THR A 123 12.81 12.35 63.40
CA THR A 123 11.74 13.32 63.67
C THR A 123 10.53 13.07 62.75
N PHE A 124 9.37 13.61 63.13
CA PHE A 124 8.16 13.55 62.31
C PHE A 124 8.39 14.17 60.91
N GLY A 125 9.17 15.27 60.81
CA GLY A 125 9.55 15.89 59.55
C GLY A 125 10.35 14.97 58.65
N VAL A 126 11.28 14.16 59.21
CA VAL A 126 12.04 13.17 58.43
C VAL A 126 11.13 12.07 57.89
N MET A 127 10.19 11.55 58.71
CA MET A 127 9.24 10.56 58.28
C MET A 127 8.35 11.05 57.13
N THR A 128 7.79 12.27 57.25
CA THR A 128 6.94 12.85 56.20
C THR A 128 7.70 13.12 54.90
N ALA A 129 8.94 13.62 55.00
CA ALA A 129 9.82 13.79 53.84
C ALA A 129 10.11 12.47 53.13
N PHE A 130 10.36 11.40 53.92
CA PHE A 130 10.59 10.09 53.35
C PHE A 130 9.37 9.49 52.61
N LEU A 131 8.19 9.59 53.21
CA LEU A 131 6.93 9.15 52.58
C LEU A 131 6.64 9.93 51.29
N GLN A 132 6.91 11.25 51.28
CA GLN A 132 6.79 12.07 50.04
C GLN A 132 7.77 11.62 48.97
N LEU A 133 9.02 11.33 49.30
CA LEU A 133 10.03 10.83 48.35
C LEU A 133 9.63 9.48 47.76
N VAL A 134 9.09 8.56 48.59
CA VAL A 134 8.57 7.27 48.10
C VAL A 134 7.43 7.51 47.06
N GLY A 135 6.49 8.40 47.37
CA GLY A 135 5.39 8.77 46.46
C GLY A 135 5.89 9.41 45.18
N GLN A 136 6.90 10.29 45.27
CA GLN A 136 7.49 10.94 44.09
C GLN A 136 8.27 9.98 43.17
N ILE A 137 8.79 8.89 43.66
CA ILE A 137 9.44 7.84 42.87
C ILE A 137 8.40 6.91 42.23
N GLN A 138 7.34 6.59 42.98
CA GLN A 138 6.30 5.66 42.56
C GLN A 138 5.51 6.13 41.38
N GLY A 139 5.05 7.41 41.39
CA GLY A 139 4.22 8.02 40.31
C GLY A 139 4.90 7.97 38.93
N PRO A 140 6.08 8.58 38.76
CA PRO A 140 6.83 8.55 37.53
C PRO A 140 7.19 7.14 37.04
N SER A 141 7.54 6.24 37.94
CA SER A 141 7.87 4.85 37.58
C SER A 141 6.68 4.11 36.99
N MET A 142 5.48 4.31 37.53
CA MET A 142 4.26 3.76 36.94
C MET A 142 3.91 4.44 35.58
N GLN A 143 4.15 5.74 35.45
CA GLN A 143 3.92 6.45 34.17
C GLN A 143 4.87 5.96 33.08
N LEU A 144 6.16 5.79 33.39
CA LEU A 144 7.13 5.23 32.45
C LEU A 144 6.71 3.85 31.96
N THR A 145 6.25 2.97 32.88
CA THR A 145 5.78 1.63 32.51
C THR A 145 4.58 1.68 31.57
N ARG A 146 3.70 2.68 31.69
CA ARG A 146 2.55 2.89 30.81
C ARG A 146 2.96 3.42 29.42
N GLN A 147 4.07 4.15 29.33
CA GLN A 147 4.56 4.74 28.07
C GLN A 147 5.32 3.74 27.18
N ILE A 148 5.88 2.67 27.76
CA ILE A 148 6.68 1.69 27.03
C ILE A 148 5.93 1.09 25.82
N PRO A 149 4.65 0.68 25.90
CA PRO A 149 3.92 0.17 24.72
C PRO A 149 3.82 1.18 23.58
N SER A 150 3.60 2.47 23.88
CA SER A 150 3.51 3.52 22.86
C SER A 150 4.86 3.78 22.19
N LEU A 151 5.97 3.71 22.94
CA LEU A 151 7.31 3.83 22.36
C LEU A 151 7.64 2.69 21.40
N ILE A 152 7.26 1.46 21.75
CA ILE A 152 7.47 0.31 20.85
C ILE A 152 6.59 0.42 19.60
N TYR A 153 5.35 0.89 19.77
CA TYR A 153 4.48 1.12 18.63
C TYR A 153 5.07 2.19 17.68
N ALA A 154 5.58 3.27 18.25
CA ALA A 154 6.26 4.32 17.47
C ALA A 154 7.51 3.78 16.76
N ALA A 155 8.34 2.98 17.45
CA ALA A 155 9.52 2.37 16.84
C ALA A 155 9.13 1.43 15.67
N ALA A 156 8.14 0.55 15.87
CA ALA A 156 7.68 -0.34 14.79
C ALA A 156 7.07 0.41 13.59
N SER A 157 6.42 1.56 13.84
CA SER A 157 5.91 2.42 12.77
C SER A 157 7.06 3.12 12.03
N MET A 158 8.10 3.54 12.76
CA MET A 158 9.29 4.13 12.17
C MET A 158 10.04 3.13 11.29
N ASP A 159 10.19 1.86 11.74
CA ASP A 159 10.83 0.81 10.94
C ASP A 159 10.12 0.63 9.59
N ARG A 160 8.77 0.65 9.58
CA ARG A 160 8.00 0.58 8.33
C ARG A 160 8.18 1.80 7.43
N LEU A 161 8.25 3.00 8.01
CA LEU A 161 8.51 4.21 7.24
C LEU A 161 9.93 4.17 6.65
N MET A 162 10.90 3.70 7.41
CA MET A 162 12.27 3.55 6.93
C MET A 162 12.40 2.48 5.84
N GLU A 163 11.61 1.41 5.88
CA GLU A 163 11.55 0.40 4.83
C GLU A 163 11.07 1.03 3.50
N ILE A 164 10.04 1.89 3.56
CA ILE A 164 9.56 2.63 2.38
C ILE A 164 10.60 3.65 1.91
N GLU A 165 11.22 4.40 2.83
CA GLU A 165 12.21 5.42 2.49
C GLU A 165 13.49 4.82 1.88
N ASN A 166 13.90 3.64 2.34
CA ASN A 166 15.06 2.91 1.83
C ASN A 166 14.76 2.10 0.56
N SER A 167 13.50 2.05 0.11
CA SER A 167 13.17 1.42 -1.18
C SER A 167 13.87 2.15 -2.31
N GLU A 168 14.32 1.40 -3.32
CA GLU A 168 14.93 1.98 -4.52
C GLU A 168 13.99 3.05 -5.12
N LYS A 169 14.47 4.29 -5.16
CA LYS A 169 13.74 5.40 -5.80
C LYS A 169 13.90 5.29 -7.31
N GLU A 170 12.83 5.60 -8.02
CA GLU A 170 12.93 5.75 -9.47
C GLU A 170 13.87 6.93 -9.81
N GLU A 171 14.52 6.81 -10.96
CA GLU A 171 15.36 7.89 -11.49
C GLU A 171 14.52 9.15 -11.69
N SER A 172 15.02 10.28 -11.18
CA SER A 172 14.36 11.58 -11.25
C SER A 172 15.23 12.59 -11.99
N GLY A 173 14.62 13.33 -12.92
CA GLY A 173 15.33 14.30 -13.75
C GLY A 173 14.45 14.83 -14.88
N GLU A 174 15.05 15.53 -15.83
CA GLU A 174 14.35 15.95 -17.04
C GLU A 174 13.93 14.76 -17.89
N GLN A 175 12.70 14.82 -18.39
CA GLN A 175 12.16 13.77 -19.26
C GLN A 175 12.90 13.79 -20.61
N ILE A 176 13.30 12.60 -21.04
CA ILE A 176 13.97 12.38 -22.32
C ILE A 176 12.88 12.02 -23.35
N ILE A 177 12.62 12.91 -24.29
CA ILE A 177 11.62 12.73 -25.33
C ILE A 177 12.35 12.61 -26.68
N LEU A 178 12.18 11.50 -27.36
CA LEU A 178 12.73 11.26 -28.70
C LEU A 178 11.77 11.81 -29.75
N GLU A 179 12.34 12.36 -30.81
CA GLU A 179 11.55 12.75 -31.99
C GLU A 179 10.87 11.52 -32.63
N ALA A 180 9.63 11.69 -33.04
CA ALA A 180 8.86 10.64 -33.72
C ALA A 180 9.28 10.47 -35.19
N PRO A 181 9.26 9.26 -35.74
CA PRO A 181 8.85 8.02 -35.10
C PRO A 181 9.96 7.37 -34.25
N ALA A 182 9.61 6.78 -33.11
CA ALA A 182 10.53 6.02 -32.28
C ALA A 182 10.12 4.54 -32.19
N GLY A 183 11.11 3.66 -32.05
CA GLY A 183 10.95 2.22 -31.89
C GLY A 183 11.41 1.73 -30.54
N ILE A 184 11.27 0.43 -30.29
CA ILE A 184 11.75 -0.24 -29.08
C ILE A 184 12.62 -1.44 -29.50
N SER A 185 13.87 -1.46 -29.04
CA SER A 185 14.75 -2.64 -29.14
C SER A 185 14.75 -3.35 -27.78
N VAL A 186 14.42 -4.62 -27.80
CA VAL A 186 14.51 -5.54 -26.67
C VAL A 186 15.70 -6.44 -26.93
N ASP A 187 16.73 -6.40 -26.08
CA ASP A 187 18.03 -6.99 -26.36
C ASP A 187 18.40 -8.00 -25.27
N HIS A 188 18.36 -9.30 -25.62
CA HIS A 188 18.75 -10.42 -24.77
C HIS A 188 18.18 -10.38 -23.34
N ILE A 189 16.91 -9.92 -23.17
CA ILE A 189 16.33 -9.80 -21.84
C ILE A 189 16.06 -11.16 -21.20
N SER A 190 16.42 -11.25 -19.94
CA SER A 190 16.05 -12.35 -19.06
C SER A 190 15.33 -11.79 -17.85
N PHE A 191 14.17 -12.34 -17.51
CA PHE A 191 13.38 -11.86 -16.37
C PHE A 191 12.65 -12.99 -15.66
N ARG A 192 12.67 -12.94 -14.33
CA ARG A 192 11.83 -13.72 -13.41
C ARG A 192 11.38 -12.86 -12.23
N TYR A 193 10.20 -13.10 -11.71
CA TYR A 193 9.77 -12.49 -10.44
C TYR A 193 10.57 -13.07 -9.26
N PRO A 194 10.82 -12.28 -8.19
CA PRO A 194 11.58 -12.77 -7.01
C PRO A 194 11.00 -14.03 -6.39
N ASP A 195 9.66 -14.13 -6.32
CA ASP A 195 8.95 -15.27 -5.76
C ASP A 195 8.56 -16.33 -6.81
N GLY A 196 8.94 -16.12 -8.07
CA GLY A 196 8.59 -16.97 -9.21
C GLY A 196 9.52 -18.20 -9.34
N LYS A 197 8.94 -19.37 -9.66
CA LYS A 197 9.69 -20.63 -9.82
C LYS A 197 10.39 -20.78 -11.17
N GLY A 198 10.21 -19.86 -12.12
CA GLY A 198 10.76 -19.98 -13.48
C GLY A 198 11.05 -18.65 -14.15
N TRP A 199 11.79 -18.72 -15.25
CA TRP A 199 12.03 -17.61 -16.13
C TRP A 199 10.77 -17.31 -16.95
N ILE A 200 10.36 -16.03 -17.00
CA ILE A 200 9.31 -15.55 -17.91
C ILE A 200 9.91 -15.23 -19.26
N PHE A 201 11.07 -14.59 -19.24
CA PHE A 201 11.91 -14.37 -20.40
C PHE A 201 13.29 -14.95 -20.12
N ASN A 202 13.84 -15.64 -21.10
CA ASN A 202 15.17 -16.21 -21.06
C ASN A 202 15.84 -15.95 -22.41
N ASP A 203 16.73 -14.96 -22.44
CA ASP A 203 17.43 -14.54 -23.67
C ASP A 203 16.49 -14.10 -24.80
N PHE A 204 15.46 -13.30 -24.48
CA PHE A 204 14.47 -12.83 -25.44
C PHE A 204 14.92 -11.52 -26.10
N SER A 205 14.89 -11.50 -27.45
CA SER A 205 15.20 -10.32 -28.25
C SER A 205 14.09 -10.05 -29.27
N TYR A 206 13.72 -8.79 -29.46
CA TYR A 206 12.78 -8.36 -30.47
C TYR A 206 12.93 -6.88 -30.78
N ASP A 207 12.73 -6.48 -32.04
CA ASP A 207 12.82 -5.10 -32.50
C ASP A 207 11.46 -4.61 -32.99
N PHE A 208 10.84 -3.71 -32.22
CA PHE A 208 9.63 -2.96 -32.61
C PHE A 208 10.06 -1.73 -33.41
N LYS A 209 10.15 -1.86 -34.72
CA LYS A 209 10.66 -0.80 -35.59
C LYS A 209 9.86 0.50 -35.51
N PRO A 210 10.51 1.67 -35.65
CA PRO A 210 9.82 2.96 -35.70
C PRO A 210 8.69 2.97 -36.73
N GLY A 211 7.48 3.42 -36.29
CA GLY A 211 6.28 3.49 -37.13
C GLY A 211 5.64 2.14 -37.47
N SER A 212 6.16 1.02 -36.93
CA SER A 212 5.57 -0.30 -37.15
C SER A 212 4.31 -0.55 -36.32
N ARG A 213 3.53 -1.53 -36.75
CA ARG A 213 2.39 -2.08 -35.98
C ARG A 213 2.69 -3.55 -35.68
N THR A 214 2.68 -3.89 -34.41
CA THR A 214 3.02 -5.23 -33.98
C THR A 214 1.95 -5.76 -33.06
N ALA A 215 1.40 -6.93 -33.37
CA ALA A 215 0.50 -7.65 -32.47
C ALA A 215 1.28 -8.72 -31.68
N ILE A 216 1.14 -8.69 -30.37
CA ILE A 216 1.67 -9.72 -29.46
C ILE A 216 0.52 -10.65 -29.12
N VAL A 217 0.60 -11.88 -29.60
CA VAL A 217 -0.41 -12.92 -29.39
C VAL A 217 0.18 -14.06 -28.56
N GLY A 218 -0.63 -14.71 -27.76
CA GLY A 218 -0.20 -15.86 -26.96
C GLY A 218 -1.15 -16.16 -25.82
N GLU A 219 -0.96 -17.28 -25.16
CA GLU A 219 -1.80 -17.73 -24.05
C GLU A 219 -1.73 -16.79 -22.85
N THR A 220 -2.77 -16.81 -22.01
CA THR A 220 -2.80 -16.05 -20.75
C THR A 220 -1.68 -16.57 -19.83
N GLY A 221 -0.93 -15.65 -19.23
CA GLY A 221 0.16 -16.00 -18.30
C GLY A 221 1.54 -16.19 -18.95
N ILE A 222 1.68 -16.16 -20.30
CA ILE A 222 2.97 -16.32 -20.98
C ILE A 222 3.96 -15.16 -20.77
N GLY A 223 3.51 -14.03 -20.19
CA GLY A 223 4.39 -12.90 -19.90
C GLY A 223 4.11 -11.62 -20.71
N LYS A 224 3.04 -11.54 -21.50
CA LYS A 224 2.72 -10.36 -22.34
C LYS A 224 2.69 -9.06 -21.54
N SER A 225 1.90 -9.00 -20.45
CA SER A 225 1.83 -7.82 -19.59
C SER A 225 3.13 -7.58 -18.80
N THR A 226 3.93 -8.64 -18.59
CA THR A 226 5.28 -8.50 -18.00
C THR A 226 6.22 -7.80 -18.98
N LEU A 227 6.15 -8.10 -20.28
CA LEU A 227 6.93 -7.41 -21.31
C LEU A 227 6.60 -5.91 -21.34
N ILE A 228 5.30 -5.56 -21.30
CA ILE A 228 4.90 -4.15 -21.21
C ILE A 228 5.47 -3.47 -19.96
N ARG A 229 5.42 -4.12 -18.80
CA ARG A 229 5.97 -3.55 -17.57
C ARG A 229 7.48 -3.36 -17.63
N LEU A 230 8.20 -4.23 -18.31
CA LEU A 230 9.63 -4.09 -18.58
C LEU A 230 9.90 -2.93 -19.55
N ILE A 231 9.14 -2.82 -20.65
CA ILE A 231 9.21 -1.70 -21.60
C ILE A 231 8.95 -0.36 -20.91
N LEU A 232 7.95 -0.31 -20.02
CA LEU A 232 7.62 0.86 -19.21
C LEU A 232 8.63 1.15 -18.09
N SER A 233 9.66 0.29 -17.94
CA SER A 233 10.61 0.37 -16.82
C SER A 233 9.94 0.37 -15.45
N LEU A 234 8.78 -0.29 -15.31
CA LEU A 234 8.13 -0.58 -14.02
C LEU A 234 8.73 -1.83 -13.37
N LEU A 235 9.38 -2.65 -14.16
CA LEU A 235 10.20 -3.80 -13.76
C LEU A 235 11.56 -3.67 -14.41
N LYS A 236 12.62 -4.10 -13.71
CA LYS A 236 13.98 -4.16 -14.26
C LYS A 236 14.29 -5.59 -14.71
N PRO A 237 14.82 -5.81 -15.91
CA PRO A 237 15.25 -7.15 -16.33
C PRO A 237 16.42 -7.64 -15.46
N ASN A 238 16.54 -8.97 -15.28
CA ASN A 238 17.67 -9.59 -14.59
C ASN A 238 18.93 -9.62 -15.47
N GLY A 239 18.76 -9.55 -16.79
CA GLY A 239 19.85 -9.48 -17.77
C GLY A 239 19.33 -8.92 -19.09
N GLY A 240 20.23 -8.42 -19.94
CA GLY A 240 19.88 -7.69 -21.15
C GLY A 240 19.38 -6.28 -20.88
N GLU A 241 18.93 -5.60 -21.92
CA GLU A 241 18.40 -4.23 -21.81
C GLU A 241 17.27 -3.96 -22.80
N ILE A 242 16.47 -2.95 -22.52
CA ILE A 242 15.44 -2.44 -23.43
C ILE A 242 15.77 -0.99 -23.75
N ARG A 243 15.70 -0.63 -25.02
CA ARG A 243 16.03 0.71 -25.49
C ARG A 243 14.89 1.27 -26.31
N ILE A 244 14.65 2.58 -26.16
CA ILE A 244 13.85 3.37 -27.10
C ILE A 244 14.84 4.04 -28.05
N TYR A 245 14.54 4.01 -29.35
CA TYR A 245 15.44 4.55 -30.35
C TYR A 245 14.67 5.20 -31.50
N ASN A 246 15.31 6.13 -32.19
CA ASN A 246 14.92 6.66 -33.48
C ASN A 246 16.13 6.69 -34.43
N GLU A 247 16.07 7.37 -35.56
CA GLU A 247 17.19 7.47 -36.51
C GLU A 247 18.42 8.19 -35.92
N SER A 248 18.23 9.08 -34.94
CA SER A 248 19.26 9.97 -34.43
C SER A 248 19.86 9.51 -33.11
N GLU A 249 19.08 8.84 -32.25
CA GLU A 249 19.51 8.51 -30.89
C GLU A 249 18.85 7.22 -30.37
N SER A 250 19.49 6.66 -29.33
CA SER A 250 19.03 5.48 -28.63
C SER A 250 19.25 5.64 -27.14
N ARG A 251 18.23 5.35 -26.31
CA ARG A 251 18.25 5.49 -24.86
C ARG A 251 17.73 4.23 -24.20
N VAL A 252 18.37 3.81 -23.11
CA VAL A 252 17.84 2.73 -22.28
C VAL A 252 16.53 3.17 -21.63
N THR A 253 15.55 2.27 -21.57
CA THR A 253 14.27 2.58 -20.93
C THR A 253 14.46 2.85 -19.43
N SER A 254 13.90 3.93 -18.97
CA SER A 254 13.89 4.35 -17.56
C SER A 254 12.64 5.19 -17.25
N ALA A 255 12.52 5.64 -16.00
CA ALA A 255 11.46 6.58 -15.64
C ALA A 255 11.50 7.87 -16.47
N LEU A 256 12.69 8.30 -16.88
CA LEU A 256 12.89 9.52 -17.67
C LEU A 256 12.46 9.37 -19.14
N THR A 257 12.49 8.17 -19.71
CA THR A 257 12.06 7.91 -21.09
C THR A 257 10.57 7.56 -21.21
N ARG A 258 9.86 7.39 -20.10
CA ARG A 258 8.46 6.91 -20.05
C ARG A 258 7.48 7.80 -20.78
N ASN A 259 7.78 9.10 -20.96
CA ASN A 259 6.93 10.01 -21.70
C ASN A 259 6.89 9.74 -23.22
N ASN A 260 7.78 8.92 -23.75
CA ASN A 260 7.70 8.44 -25.13
C ASN A 260 6.63 7.35 -25.33
N LEU A 261 6.17 6.76 -24.22
CA LEU A 261 5.27 5.61 -24.19
C LEU A 261 3.86 6.06 -23.77
N VAL A 262 2.88 5.69 -24.55
CA VAL A 262 1.46 5.82 -24.22
C VAL A 262 0.95 4.44 -23.88
N TYR A 263 0.57 4.20 -22.65
CA TYR A 263 0.07 2.89 -22.20
C TYR A 263 -1.41 2.94 -21.88
N VAL A 264 -2.17 2.07 -22.52
CA VAL A 264 -3.57 1.82 -22.22
C VAL A 264 -3.69 0.41 -21.66
N PRO A 265 -3.85 0.26 -20.35
CA PRO A 265 -3.96 -1.04 -19.70
C PRO A 265 -5.32 -1.70 -19.95
N GLN A 266 -5.38 -3.00 -19.73
CA GLN A 266 -6.60 -3.79 -19.76
C GLN A 266 -7.60 -3.33 -18.69
N GLY A 267 -8.89 -3.39 -19.02
CA GLY A 267 -10.00 -3.17 -18.11
C GLY A 267 -10.29 -1.70 -17.81
N ASN A 268 -11.13 -1.49 -16.80
CA ASN A 268 -11.53 -0.16 -16.40
C ASN A 268 -10.48 0.50 -15.50
N THR A 269 -9.83 1.53 -16.00
CA THR A 269 -8.75 2.27 -15.33
C THR A 269 -9.09 3.74 -15.10
N LEU A 270 -10.38 4.07 -15.10
CA LEU A 270 -10.83 5.42 -14.81
C LEU A 270 -10.79 5.70 -13.31
N PHE A 271 -10.44 6.92 -12.98
CA PHE A 271 -10.51 7.45 -11.62
C PHE A 271 -11.86 8.10 -11.35
N SER A 272 -12.29 8.08 -10.10
CA SER A 272 -13.45 8.86 -9.66
C SER A 272 -13.24 10.35 -9.91
N GLY A 273 -14.27 11.04 -10.41
CA GLY A 273 -14.18 12.43 -10.80
C GLY A 273 -15.03 12.71 -12.05
N THR A 274 -14.57 13.56 -12.95
CA THR A 274 -15.22 13.85 -14.24
C THR A 274 -14.50 13.17 -15.41
N VAL A 275 -15.16 13.11 -16.56
CA VAL A 275 -14.51 12.69 -17.81
C VAL A 275 -13.33 13.61 -18.11
N ARG A 276 -13.52 14.93 -17.96
CA ARG A 276 -12.47 15.95 -18.12
C ARG A 276 -11.25 15.65 -17.25
N GLU A 277 -11.44 15.45 -15.95
CA GLU A 277 -10.34 15.16 -15.03
C GLU A 277 -9.58 13.88 -15.42
N ASN A 278 -10.29 12.87 -15.90
CA ASN A 278 -9.65 11.66 -16.41
C ASN A 278 -8.83 11.93 -17.69
N LEU A 279 -9.31 12.77 -18.59
CA LEU A 279 -8.59 13.13 -19.81
C LEU A 279 -7.36 14.00 -19.53
N LEU A 280 -7.46 14.97 -18.61
CA LEU A 280 -6.34 15.81 -18.16
C LEU A 280 -5.19 15.04 -17.53
N MET A 281 -5.40 13.80 -17.06
CA MET A 281 -4.29 12.94 -16.66
C MET A 281 -3.39 12.53 -17.84
N GLY A 282 -3.91 12.56 -19.07
CA GLY A 282 -3.12 12.33 -20.28
C GLY A 282 -2.29 13.54 -20.66
N ASP A 283 -2.91 14.72 -20.66
CA ASP A 283 -2.27 16.00 -20.88
C ASP A 283 -2.98 17.08 -20.04
N PRO A 284 -2.33 17.63 -19.00
CA PRO A 284 -2.90 18.65 -18.12
C PRO A 284 -3.26 19.98 -18.83
N GLU A 285 -2.65 20.27 -19.97
CA GLU A 285 -2.85 21.51 -20.76
C GLU A 285 -3.85 21.32 -21.91
N ALA A 286 -4.46 20.13 -22.05
CA ALA A 286 -5.38 19.85 -23.13
C ALA A 286 -6.63 20.72 -23.06
N ASP A 287 -6.98 21.35 -24.18
CA ASP A 287 -8.22 22.10 -24.32
C ASP A 287 -9.43 21.20 -24.68
N ASP A 288 -10.63 21.76 -24.59
CA ASP A 288 -11.87 21.03 -24.89
C ASP A 288 -11.88 20.49 -26.33
N ARG A 289 -11.30 21.20 -27.31
CA ARG A 289 -11.23 20.77 -28.70
C ARG A 289 -10.36 19.52 -28.83
N GLN A 290 -9.21 19.49 -28.16
CA GLN A 290 -8.32 18.35 -28.17
C GLN A 290 -8.98 17.15 -27.47
N MET A 291 -9.66 17.38 -26.34
CA MET A 291 -10.39 16.33 -25.64
C MET A 291 -11.48 15.70 -26.51
N TRP A 292 -12.29 16.52 -27.19
CA TRP A 292 -13.31 16.00 -28.08
C TRP A 292 -12.72 15.27 -29.30
N ALA A 293 -11.61 15.76 -29.85
CA ALA A 293 -10.95 15.10 -30.98
C ALA A 293 -10.47 13.69 -30.61
N VAL A 294 -9.83 13.49 -29.43
CA VAL A 294 -9.39 12.16 -29.01
C VAL A 294 -10.56 11.26 -28.61
N LEU A 295 -11.63 11.81 -28.04
CA LEU A 295 -12.86 11.05 -27.76
C LEU A 295 -13.51 10.54 -29.07
N ASP A 296 -13.50 11.33 -30.11
CA ASP A 296 -14.03 10.90 -31.42
C ASP A 296 -13.15 9.80 -32.03
N VAL A 297 -11.83 9.93 -31.98
CA VAL A 297 -10.90 8.86 -32.39
C VAL A 297 -11.11 7.59 -31.62
N ALA A 298 -11.33 7.70 -30.31
CA ALA A 298 -11.55 6.55 -29.40
C ALA A 298 -12.98 5.97 -29.47
N GLU A 299 -13.82 6.39 -30.42
CA GLU A 299 -15.24 5.99 -30.52
C GLU A 299 -16.03 6.28 -29.23
N ALA A 300 -15.61 7.30 -28.46
CA ALA A 300 -16.23 7.72 -27.21
C ALA A 300 -17.24 8.88 -27.39
N GLY A 301 -17.81 9.06 -28.56
CA GLY A 301 -18.80 10.10 -28.86
C GLY A 301 -20.04 10.08 -27.96
N PHE A 302 -20.35 8.96 -27.31
CA PHE A 302 -21.43 8.83 -26.34
C PHE A 302 -21.25 9.81 -25.15
N VAL A 303 -20.05 10.30 -24.85
CA VAL A 303 -19.79 11.29 -23.80
C VAL A 303 -20.62 12.56 -24.01
N ARG A 304 -20.93 12.93 -25.28
CA ARG A 304 -21.80 14.07 -25.58
C ARG A 304 -23.23 13.88 -25.08
N SER A 305 -23.69 12.65 -24.95
CA SER A 305 -25.02 12.31 -24.43
C SER A 305 -25.09 12.15 -22.93
N LEU A 306 -23.96 12.12 -22.23
CA LEU A 306 -23.92 12.07 -20.77
C LEU A 306 -24.36 13.43 -20.16
N PRO A 307 -25.09 13.44 -19.04
CA PRO A 307 -25.40 14.65 -18.32
C PRO A 307 -24.11 15.39 -17.90
N GLY A 308 -23.84 16.55 -18.51
CA GLY A 308 -22.64 17.34 -18.30
C GLY A 308 -21.51 17.12 -19.31
N GLY A 309 -21.63 16.17 -20.25
CA GLY A 309 -20.61 15.94 -21.27
C GLY A 309 -19.22 15.65 -20.71
N LEU A 310 -18.24 16.51 -20.97
CA LEU A 310 -16.89 16.38 -20.37
C LEU A 310 -16.90 16.46 -18.83
N ASP A 311 -17.86 17.18 -18.26
CA ASP A 311 -17.99 17.35 -16.81
C ASP A 311 -18.93 16.31 -16.18
N ALA A 312 -19.34 15.29 -16.94
CA ALA A 312 -20.09 14.15 -16.43
C ALA A 312 -19.29 13.41 -15.35
N LYS A 313 -19.94 13.13 -14.23
CA LYS A 313 -19.31 12.46 -13.08
C LYS A 313 -19.18 10.97 -13.31
N ILE A 314 -18.02 10.45 -13.03
CA ILE A 314 -17.66 9.04 -13.02
C ILE A 314 -17.48 8.62 -11.56
N GLY A 315 -18.19 7.59 -11.11
CA GLY A 315 -18.02 7.03 -9.77
C GLY A 315 -16.74 6.19 -9.63
N GLU A 316 -16.55 5.62 -8.43
CA GLU A 316 -15.41 4.72 -8.16
C GLU A 316 -15.39 3.58 -9.19
N ILE A 317 -14.19 3.28 -9.70
CA ILE A 317 -13.95 2.25 -10.72
C ILE A 317 -14.89 2.41 -11.94
N GLY A 318 -15.15 3.70 -12.37
CA GLY A 318 -15.97 3.98 -13.54
C GLY A 318 -17.47 3.70 -13.36
N ALA A 319 -17.98 3.67 -12.12
CA ALA A 319 -19.41 3.44 -11.86
C ALA A 319 -20.27 4.43 -12.65
N GLY A 320 -21.31 3.92 -13.32
CA GLY A 320 -22.19 4.68 -14.21
C GLY A 320 -21.88 4.52 -15.70
N LEU A 321 -20.76 3.86 -16.05
CA LEU A 321 -20.38 3.54 -17.43
C LEU A 321 -20.30 2.02 -17.63
N SER A 322 -20.58 1.56 -18.86
CA SER A 322 -20.24 0.18 -19.23
C SER A 322 -18.71 0.03 -19.33
N GLU A 323 -18.21 -1.21 -19.19
CA GLU A 323 -16.77 -1.48 -19.28
C GLU A 323 -16.18 -0.99 -20.61
N GLY A 324 -16.87 -1.23 -21.75
CA GLY A 324 -16.46 -0.73 -23.04
C GLY A 324 -16.52 0.80 -23.18
N GLN A 325 -17.43 1.48 -22.48
CA GLN A 325 -17.45 2.94 -22.40
C GLN A 325 -16.25 3.47 -21.62
N ALA A 326 -15.98 2.88 -20.44
CA ALA A 326 -14.84 3.26 -19.61
C ALA A 326 -13.51 3.05 -20.35
N GLN A 327 -13.39 1.93 -21.07
CA GLN A 327 -12.19 1.64 -21.85
C GLN A 327 -11.94 2.62 -22.99
N ARG A 328 -12.99 3.07 -23.71
CA ARG A 328 -12.85 4.08 -24.76
C ARG A 328 -12.41 5.44 -24.20
N ILE A 329 -12.89 5.84 -23.02
CA ILE A 329 -12.38 7.05 -22.36
C ILE A 329 -10.92 6.86 -21.93
N ALA A 330 -10.54 5.69 -21.43
CA ALA A 330 -9.15 5.38 -21.09
C ALA A 330 -8.22 5.42 -22.31
N ILE A 331 -8.69 4.96 -23.47
CA ILE A 331 -7.97 5.11 -24.75
C ILE A 331 -7.82 6.59 -25.11
N ALA A 332 -8.91 7.37 -25.06
CA ALA A 332 -8.88 8.81 -25.36
C ALA A 332 -7.88 9.54 -24.43
N ARG A 333 -7.87 9.23 -23.14
CA ARG A 333 -6.87 9.72 -22.17
C ARG A 333 -5.44 9.41 -22.61
N GLY A 334 -5.19 8.18 -23.05
CA GLY A 334 -3.90 7.78 -23.57
C GLY A 334 -3.51 8.56 -24.83
N LEU A 335 -4.44 8.79 -25.74
CA LEU A 335 -4.18 9.48 -27.01
C LEU A 335 -3.84 10.97 -26.86
N LEU A 336 -4.24 11.61 -25.77
CA LEU A 336 -3.81 12.98 -25.42
C LEU A 336 -2.32 13.05 -25.13
N ARG A 337 -1.71 11.95 -24.68
CA ARG A 337 -0.30 11.92 -24.32
C ARG A 337 0.60 12.07 -25.55
N PRO A 338 1.66 12.90 -25.49
CA PRO A 338 2.49 13.20 -26.66
C PRO A 338 3.39 12.05 -27.14
N GLY A 339 3.49 10.94 -26.40
CA GLY A 339 4.38 9.82 -26.72
C GLY A 339 4.22 9.27 -28.14
N SER A 340 5.35 8.85 -28.73
CA SER A 340 5.42 8.32 -30.11
C SER A 340 5.18 6.81 -30.21
N ILE A 341 5.09 6.11 -29.09
CA ILE A 341 4.89 4.65 -29.01
C ILE A 341 3.62 4.36 -28.23
N LEU A 342 2.68 3.66 -28.84
CA LEU A 342 1.39 3.31 -28.26
C LEU A 342 1.37 1.83 -27.88
N LEU A 343 1.18 1.55 -26.59
CA LEU A 343 1.06 0.22 -26.01
C LEU A 343 -0.39 -0.02 -25.61
N LEU A 344 -1.09 -0.93 -26.27
CA LEU A 344 -2.49 -1.25 -26.05
C LEU A 344 -2.63 -2.68 -25.51
N ASP A 345 -2.98 -2.82 -24.23
CA ASP A 345 -3.09 -4.12 -23.57
C ASP A 345 -4.55 -4.56 -23.51
N GLU A 346 -4.91 -5.57 -24.31
CA GLU A 346 -6.27 -6.13 -24.43
C GLU A 346 -7.38 -5.06 -24.54
N PHE A 347 -7.09 -3.98 -25.22
CA PHE A 347 -7.89 -2.76 -25.28
C PHE A 347 -9.28 -2.95 -25.90
N SER A 348 -9.51 -4.05 -26.60
CA SER A 348 -10.76 -4.33 -27.31
C SER A 348 -11.59 -5.45 -26.67
N SER A 349 -11.16 -6.00 -25.52
CA SER A 349 -11.82 -7.15 -24.88
C SER A 349 -13.29 -6.93 -24.55
N SER A 350 -13.66 -5.69 -24.21
CA SER A 350 -15.02 -5.26 -23.86
C SER A 350 -15.75 -4.52 -25.00
N LEU A 351 -15.18 -4.49 -26.22
CA LEU A 351 -15.77 -3.84 -27.39
C LEU A 351 -16.42 -4.87 -28.30
N ASP A 352 -17.49 -4.44 -28.99
CA ASP A 352 -18.05 -5.18 -30.13
C ASP A 352 -17.13 -5.06 -31.36
N GLN A 353 -17.23 -6.01 -32.27
CA GLN A 353 -16.36 -6.09 -33.46
C GLN A 353 -16.43 -4.85 -34.36
N GLU A 354 -17.60 -4.20 -34.47
CA GLU A 354 -17.75 -3.04 -35.33
C GLU A 354 -17.07 -1.82 -34.72
N THR A 355 -17.24 -1.60 -33.42
CA THR A 355 -16.55 -0.51 -32.69
C THR A 355 -15.02 -0.75 -32.65
N GLU A 356 -14.57 -1.98 -32.50
CA GLU A 356 -13.16 -2.34 -32.59
C GLU A 356 -12.56 -2.00 -33.95
N ARG A 357 -13.23 -2.38 -35.04
CA ARG A 357 -12.77 -2.05 -36.40
C ARG A 357 -12.71 -0.54 -36.66
N ARG A 358 -13.72 0.22 -36.23
CA ARG A 358 -13.72 1.67 -36.35
C ARG A 358 -12.58 2.31 -35.56
N LEU A 359 -12.37 1.85 -34.31
CA LEU A 359 -11.30 2.34 -33.49
C LEU A 359 -9.92 2.08 -34.13
N LEU A 360 -9.67 0.84 -34.59
CA LEU A 360 -8.42 0.50 -35.28
C LEU A 360 -8.19 1.33 -36.54
N LYS A 361 -9.24 1.57 -37.33
CA LYS A 361 -9.20 2.44 -38.50
C LYS A 361 -8.85 3.88 -38.10
N ASN A 362 -9.53 4.44 -37.10
CA ASN A 362 -9.31 5.80 -36.62
C ASN A 362 -7.87 5.96 -36.05
N LEU A 363 -7.37 4.98 -35.33
CA LEU A 363 -5.98 4.95 -34.84
C LEU A 363 -5.01 4.93 -36.01
N SER A 364 -5.30 4.13 -37.03
CA SER A 364 -4.47 4.01 -38.21
C SER A 364 -4.38 5.35 -39.02
N GLU A 365 -5.49 6.03 -39.17
CA GLU A 365 -5.59 7.29 -39.94
C GLU A 365 -4.97 8.47 -39.19
N ASN A 366 -5.21 8.58 -37.86
CA ASN A 366 -4.77 9.73 -37.08
C ASN A 366 -3.38 9.57 -36.46
N TYR A 367 -2.93 8.32 -36.19
CA TYR A 367 -1.69 8.02 -35.49
C TYR A 367 -0.75 7.10 -36.31
N GLY A 368 -0.88 7.04 -37.62
CA GLY A 368 -0.13 6.15 -38.50
C GLY A 368 1.39 6.34 -38.50
N LYS A 369 1.91 7.44 -37.95
CA LYS A 369 3.33 7.69 -37.75
C LYS A 369 3.87 7.16 -36.42
N LYS A 370 2.98 6.79 -35.45
CA LYS A 370 3.38 6.24 -34.16
C LYS A 370 3.65 4.74 -34.31
N THR A 371 4.57 4.23 -33.50
CA THR A 371 4.74 2.79 -33.32
C THR A 371 3.62 2.27 -32.45
N ILE A 372 2.91 1.24 -32.89
CA ILE A 372 1.75 0.70 -32.17
C ILE A 372 1.99 -0.76 -31.85
N ILE A 373 1.91 -1.10 -30.56
CA ILE A 373 2.06 -2.45 -30.04
C ILE A 373 0.75 -2.87 -29.39
N PHE A 374 0.13 -3.90 -29.94
CA PHE A 374 -1.13 -4.45 -29.44
C PHE A 374 -0.86 -5.75 -28.68
N ILE A 375 -1.45 -5.91 -27.50
CA ILE A 375 -1.65 -7.23 -26.91
C ILE A 375 -3.09 -7.63 -27.13
N THR A 376 -3.30 -8.76 -27.78
CA THR A 376 -4.64 -9.27 -28.09
C THR A 376 -4.68 -10.79 -28.04
N HIS A 377 -5.86 -11.31 -27.73
CA HIS A 377 -6.22 -12.72 -27.89
C HIS A 377 -7.16 -12.93 -29.09
N ARG A 378 -7.48 -11.89 -29.84
CA ARG A 378 -8.42 -11.92 -30.97
C ARG A 378 -7.66 -11.91 -32.30
N ASP A 379 -8.00 -12.84 -33.17
CA ASP A 379 -7.40 -12.95 -34.50
C ASP A 379 -7.82 -11.79 -35.43
N ALA A 380 -8.93 -11.13 -35.13
CA ALA A 380 -9.47 -10.02 -35.94
C ALA A 380 -8.58 -8.75 -36.00
N VAL A 381 -7.55 -8.65 -35.17
CA VAL A 381 -6.57 -7.55 -35.17
C VAL A 381 -5.40 -7.83 -36.14
N LEU A 382 -5.31 -9.07 -36.66
CA LEU A 382 -4.23 -9.52 -37.53
C LEU A 382 -4.50 -9.28 -39.04
N ASP A 383 -5.76 -9.00 -39.42
CA ASP A 383 -6.18 -8.64 -40.75
C ASP A 383 -6.22 -7.10 -40.96
#